data_9846c712202a1928cf8efb83fd7d9524
#
_entry.id   9846c712202a1928cf8efb83fd7d9524
#
_cell.length_a   1.000
_cell.length_b   1.000
_cell.length_c   1.000
_cell.angle_alpha   90.00
_cell.angle_beta   90.00
_cell.angle_gamma   90.00
#
_symmetry.space_group_name_H-M   'P 1'
#
loop_
_entity.id
_entity.type
_entity.pdbx_description
1 polymer ?
#
loop_
_entity_poly.entity_id
_entity_poly.type
_entity_poly.pdbx_seq_one_letter_code
_entity_poly.pdbx_strand_id
1 'polypeptide(L)'
;MVGTIMKGIGGFYYVKASDSIYECKARGIFRKEKITPMIGDKVNIETDGEKGSIIEIMPRKSSLIRPPVANVDTMMLVVAAASPEPNLFLIDKMLINAEINNITPVICINKTDIKKREDIEEIYSKAKYKIFSVSAERQDGTDLLMGYLXXXXKTTAFAGLSGVGKSSLLSIITNGELETGSISEKISRGKHTTRHVELFELESGGFVLDTPGFSSLEIENIKADDLWQYFPEMADSQNKCRFRGCSHINEPDCYIKEKLENGEMAQSRYDSYTQIYNKLKSVKEWKKK
;
A
#
# COMPACT_ATOMS: atom_id res chain seq x y z
N MET A 1 11.34 25.86 7.98
CA MET A 1 10.02 25.68 7.32
C MET A 1 9.67 24.19 7.21
N VAL A 2 8.38 23.86 7.17
CA VAL A 2 7.94 22.47 7.06
C VAL A 2 7.75 22.09 5.59
N GLY A 3 8.23 20.90 5.22
CA GLY A 3 8.07 20.37 3.86
C GLY A 3 7.91 18.85 3.84
N THR A 4 7.74 18.28 2.64
CA THR A 4 7.61 16.84 2.41
C THR A 4 8.78 16.37 1.55
N ILE A 5 9.41 15.25 1.93
CA ILE A 5 10.46 14.64 1.11
C ILE A 5 9.80 13.98 -0.11
N MET A 6 10.08 14.51 -1.30
CA MET A 6 9.53 14.02 -2.57
C MET A 6 10.35 12.88 -3.15
N LYS A 7 11.69 12.96 -3.06
CA LYS A 7 12.63 11.93 -3.54
C LYS A 7 13.96 12.00 -2.82
N GLY A 8 14.73 10.90 -2.89
CA GLY A 8 16.09 10.84 -2.34
C GLY A 8 17.05 10.26 -3.37
N ILE A 9 18.13 10.98 -3.66
CA ILE A 9 19.12 10.58 -4.67
C ILE A 9 20.53 10.90 -4.14
N GLY A 10 21.41 9.92 -4.11
CA GLY A 10 22.84 10.15 -3.80
C GLY A 10 23.10 10.75 -2.41
N GLY A 11 22.20 10.50 -1.46
CA GLY A 11 22.35 11.06 -0.11
C GLY A 11 21.74 12.45 0.06
N PHE A 12 21.14 12.98 -0.96
CA PHE A 12 20.36 14.23 -0.93
C PHE A 12 18.88 13.91 -0.93
N TYR A 13 18.10 14.80 -0.32
CA TYR A 13 16.64 14.72 -0.22
C TYR A 13 16.06 15.98 -0.87
N TYR A 14 15.13 15.79 -1.78
CA TYR A 14 14.42 16.89 -2.44
C TYR A 14 13.12 17.12 -1.66
N VAL A 15 13.06 18.24 -0.98
CA VAL A 15 11.96 18.57 -0.05
C VAL A 15 11.11 19.67 -0.67
N LYS A 16 9.83 19.36 -0.87
CA LYS A 16 8.86 20.38 -1.28
C LYS A 16 8.37 21.12 -0.03
N ALA A 17 8.57 22.42 -0.01
CA ALA A 17 8.06 23.30 1.04
C ALA A 17 7.46 24.54 0.38
N SER A 18 6.20 24.84 0.66
CA SER A 18 5.40 25.83 -0.08
C SER A 18 5.43 25.46 -1.60
N ASP A 19 5.74 26.39 -2.45
CA ASP A 19 5.77 26.18 -3.91
C ASP A 19 7.14 25.85 -4.47
N SER A 20 8.13 25.57 -3.59
CA SER A 20 9.53 25.35 -4.00
C SER A 20 10.05 23.99 -3.57
N ILE A 21 11.02 23.49 -4.33
CA ILE A 21 11.75 22.25 -4.01
C ILE A 21 13.18 22.62 -3.61
N TYR A 22 13.60 22.16 -2.43
CA TYR A 22 14.92 22.42 -1.86
C TYR A 22 15.75 21.13 -1.87
N GLU A 23 17.01 21.22 -2.35
CA GLU A 23 17.96 20.13 -2.23
C GLU A 23 18.55 20.12 -0.82
N CYS A 24 18.19 19.15 -0.01
CA CYS A 24 18.53 19.07 1.40
C CYS A 24 19.47 17.93 1.75
N LYS A 25 20.32 18.14 2.74
CA LYS A 25 21.08 17.07 3.41
C LYS A 25 20.49 16.80 4.78
N ALA A 26 20.48 15.54 5.19
CA ALA A 26 20.10 15.17 6.55
C ALA A 26 21.26 15.49 7.51
N ARG A 27 20.97 16.12 8.65
CA ARG A 27 21.96 16.37 9.70
C ARG A 27 22.54 15.06 10.24
N GLY A 28 23.82 15.08 10.62
CA GLY A 28 24.53 13.90 11.13
C GLY A 28 23.91 13.27 12.39
N ILE A 29 23.10 14.01 13.13
CA ILE A 29 22.39 13.49 14.31
C ILE A 29 21.49 12.30 13.98
N PHE A 30 20.85 12.31 12.80
CA PHE A 30 19.96 11.21 12.41
C PHE A 30 20.70 9.89 12.26
N ARG A 31 21.97 9.91 11.82
CA ARG A 31 22.82 8.71 11.79
C ARG A 31 23.11 8.19 13.19
N LYS A 32 23.37 9.07 14.15
CA LYS A 32 23.62 8.71 15.55
C LYS A 32 22.38 8.05 16.16
N GLU A 33 21.22 8.60 15.85
CA GLU A 33 19.91 8.10 16.34
C GLU A 33 19.37 6.90 15.53
N LYS A 34 20.09 6.47 14.49
CA LYS A 34 19.68 5.40 13.57
C LYS A 34 18.35 5.68 12.88
N ILE A 35 18.05 6.96 12.65
CA ILE A 35 16.85 7.39 11.93
C ILE A 35 17.26 7.69 10.49
N THR A 36 16.57 7.07 9.54
CA THR A 36 16.77 7.34 8.11
C THR A 36 15.58 8.13 7.59
N PRO A 37 15.80 9.32 7.00
CA PRO A 37 14.70 10.02 6.33
C PRO A 37 14.15 9.17 5.18
N MET A 38 12.84 9.18 5.02
CA MET A 38 12.12 8.39 4.02
C MET A 38 11.33 9.32 3.10
N ILE A 39 11.08 8.88 1.90
CA ILE A 39 10.18 9.57 0.98
C ILE A 39 8.80 9.65 1.65
N GLY A 40 8.16 10.81 1.59
CA GLY A 40 6.88 11.06 2.28
C GLY A 40 7.03 11.59 3.72
N ASP A 41 8.26 11.62 4.28
CA ASP A 41 8.44 12.24 5.59
C ASP A 41 8.08 13.73 5.56
N LYS A 42 7.33 14.15 6.56
CA LYS A 42 7.19 15.57 6.90
C LYS A 42 8.43 15.99 7.68
N VAL A 43 9.10 17.00 7.21
CA VAL A 43 10.39 17.43 7.80
C VAL A 43 10.41 18.93 8.01
N ASN A 44 11.14 19.35 9.04
CA ASN A 44 11.48 20.75 9.23
C ASN A 44 12.86 20.99 8.60
N ILE A 45 12.96 22.00 7.72
CA ILE A 45 14.19 22.33 7.02
C ILE A 45 14.63 23.76 7.33
N GLU A 46 15.95 23.96 7.36
CA GLU A 46 16.59 25.28 7.29
C GLU A 46 17.17 25.42 5.88
N THR A 47 16.94 26.57 5.24
CA THR A 47 17.32 26.79 3.83
C THR A 47 18.30 27.94 3.69
N ASP A 48 19.14 27.84 2.67
CA ASP A 48 20.01 28.88 2.17
C ASP A 48 19.93 28.85 0.64
N GLY A 49 19.14 29.75 0.07
CA GLY A 49 18.78 29.70 -1.35
C GLY A 49 17.97 28.43 -1.67
N GLU A 50 18.41 27.70 -2.70
CA GLU A 50 17.78 26.45 -3.15
C GLU A 50 18.25 25.22 -2.36
N LYS A 51 19.22 25.38 -1.46
CA LYS A 51 19.78 24.31 -0.65
C LYS A 51 19.26 24.37 0.78
N GLY A 52 19.30 23.22 1.46
CA GLY A 52 18.85 23.17 2.83
C GLY A 52 19.39 22.01 3.64
N SER A 53 19.01 22.01 4.90
CA SER A 53 19.31 20.92 5.84
C SER A 53 18.04 20.47 6.51
N ILE A 54 17.81 19.15 6.54
CA ILE A 54 16.75 18.55 7.34
C ILE A 54 17.21 18.61 8.80
N ILE A 55 16.45 19.35 9.61
CA ILE A 55 16.76 19.55 11.04
C ILE A 55 15.89 18.66 11.93
N GLU A 56 14.71 18.26 11.45
CA GLU A 56 13.77 17.44 12.23
C GLU A 56 12.92 16.60 11.29
N ILE A 57 12.62 15.37 11.69
CA ILE A 57 11.65 14.48 11.02
C ILE A 57 10.44 14.40 11.95
N MET A 58 9.29 14.78 11.45
CA MET A 58 8.05 14.76 12.23
C MET A 58 7.55 13.32 12.44
N PRO A 59 6.75 13.06 13.48
CA PRO A 59 6.20 11.72 13.71
C PRO A 59 5.47 11.18 12.50
N ARG A 60 5.77 9.93 12.16
CA ARG A 60 5.15 9.23 11.02
C ARG A 60 3.79 8.65 11.42
N LYS A 61 2.80 8.80 10.56
CA LYS A 61 1.47 8.13 10.71
C LYS A 61 1.57 6.67 10.29
N SER A 62 2.34 6.40 9.25
CA SER A 62 2.57 5.08 8.67
C SER A 62 3.98 4.99 8.11
N SER A 63 4.51 3.78 7.99
CA SER A 63 5.80 3.59 7.30
C SER A 63 5.88 2.21 6.67
N LEU A 64 6.35 2.17 5.44
CA LEU A 64 6.66 0.93 4.72
C LEU A 64 8.18 0.75 4.71
N ILE A 65 8.62 -0.48 4.92
CA ILE A 65 10.05 -0.80 4.93
C ILE A 65 10.57 -1.02 3.49
N ARG A 66 9.73 -1.60 2.65
CA ARG A 66 10.07 -1.92 1.24
C ARG A 66 8.89 -1.62 0.33
N PRO A 67 8.99 -0.57 -0.47
CA PRO A 67 10.04 0.47 -0.45
C PRO A 67 9.95 1.35 0.82
N PRO A 68 11.07 2.03 1.20
CA PRO A 68 11.06 2.89 2.39
C PRO A 68 10.30 4.19 2.11
N VAL A 69 9.02 4.21 2.49
CA VAL A 69 8.10 5.34 2.30
C VAL A 69 7.34 5.57 3.59
N ALA A 70 7.16 6.83 3.95
CA ALA A 70 6.43 7.25 5.15
C ALA A 70 5.15 8.00 4.79
N ASN A 71 4.23 8.04 5.74
CA ASN A 71 3.01 8.86 5.68
C ASN A 71 2.12 8.54 4.47
N VAL A 72 2.06 7.27 4.08
CA VAL A 72 1.11 6.77 3.09
C VAL A 72 -0.25 6.63 3.79
N ASP A 73 -1.27 7.26 3.24
CA ASP A 73 -2.66 7.20 3.76
C ASP A 73 -3.46 6.05 3.12
N THR A 74 -3.26 5.85 1.82
CA THR A 74 -4.01 4.87 1.05
C THR A 74 -3.08 3.98 0.23
N MET A 75 -3.37 2.68 0.19
CA MET A 75 -2.77 1.76 -0.77
C MET A 75 -3.78 1.41 -1.85
N MET A 76 -3.55 1.87 -3.06
CA MET A 76 -4.32 1.49 -4.25
C MET A 76 -3.75 0.18 -4.79
N LEU A 77 -4.37 -0.94 -4.45
CA LEU A 77 -3.94 -2.25 -4.92
C LEU A 77 -4.54 -2.51 -6.31
N VAL A 78 -3.70 -2.41 -7.34
CA VAL A 78 -4.12 -2.64 -8.73
C VAL A 78 -4.05 -4.13 -9.06
N VAL A 79 -5.15 -4.66 -9.53
CA VAL A 79 -5.34 -6.06 -9.93
C VAL A 79 -5.78 -6.06 -11.39
N ALA A 80 -5.22 -6.94 -12.23
CA ALA A 80 -5.68 -7.06 -13.61
C ALA A 80 -6.92 -7.97 -13.67
N ALA A 81 -7.94 -7.57 -14.42
CA ALA A 81 -9.12 -8.40 -14.62
C ALA A 81 -8.82 -9.66 -15.49
N ALA A 82 -7.78 -9.60 -16.30
CA ALA A 82 -7.41 -10.69 -17.21
C ALA A 82 -5.97 -11.16 -16.97
N SER A 83 -5.00 -10.48 -17.54
CA SER A 83 -3.59 -10.89 -17.46
C SER A 83 -2.74 -9.80 -16.79
N PRO A 84 -1.97 -10.16 -15.76
CA PRO A 84 -1.83 -11.48 -15.11
C PRO A 84 -3.09 -11.90 -14.36
N GLU A 85 -3.39 -13.20 -14.34
CA GLU A 85 -4.58 -13.73 -13.62
C GLU A 85 -4.45 -13.41 -12.12
N PRO A 86 -5.48 -12.85 -11.49
CA PRO A 86 -5.44 -12.50 -10.08
C PRO A 86 -5.20 -13.70 -9.16
N ASN A 87 -4.28 -13.55 -8.25
CA ASN A 87 -4.00 -14.51 -7.18
C ASN A 87 -4.61 -13.97 -5.88
N LEU A 88 -5.74 -14.53 -5.45
CA LEU A 88 -6.49 -14.05 -4.30
C LEU A 88 -5.66 -14.06 -3.01
N PHE A 89 -4.86 -15.09 -2.78
CA PHE A 89 -3.99 -15.18 -1.59
C PHE A 89 -2.96 -14.03 -1.56
N LEU A 90 -2.38 -13.71 -2.72
CA LEU A 90 -1.42 -12.61 -2.80
C LEU A 90 -2.11 -11.25 -2.59
N ILE A 91 -3.30 -11.07 -3.15
CA ILE A 91 -4.13 -9.87 -2.94
C ILE A 91 -4.40 -9.73 -1.42
N ASP A 92 -4.84 -10.80 -0.77
CA ASP A 92 -5.14 -10.81 0.67
C ASP A 92 -3.91 -10.43 1.50
N LYS A 93 -2.75 -11.01 1.18
CA LYS A 93 -1.49 -10.66 1.87
C LYS A 93 -1.17 -9.16 1.75
N MET A 94 -1.38 -8.58 0.57
CA MET A 94 -1.10 -7.15 0.34
C MET A 94 -2.08 -6.28 1.11
N LEU A 95 -3.38 -6.62 1.12
CA LEU A 95 -4.42 -5.90 1.86
C LEU A 95 -4.12 -5.93 3.38
N ILE A 96 -3.84 -7.12 3.91
CA ILE A 96 -3.53 -7.29 5.35
C ILE A 96 -2.26 -6.51 5.71
N ASN A 97 -1.25 -6.52 4.83
CA ASN A 97 -0.02 -5.77 5.09
C ASN A 97 -0.29 -4.26 5.17
N ALA A 98 -1.21 -3.74 4.35
CA ALA A 98 -1.63 -2.34 4.44
C ALA A 98 -2.32 -2.06 5.79
N GLU A 99 -3.27 -2.93 6.20
CA GLU A 99 -3.98 -2.81 7.49
C GLU A 99 -2.98 -2.81 8.67
N ILE A 100 -2.01 -3.73 8.66
CA ILE A 100 -0.97 -3.81 9.71
C ILE A 100 -0.19 -2.49 9.84
N ASN A 101 0.02 -1.80 8.72
CA ASN A 101 0.78 -0.55 8.68
C ASN A 101 -0.09 0.71 8.82
N ASN A 102 -1.37 0.56 9.18
CA ASN A 102 -2.35 1.66 9.32
C ASN A 102 -2.53 2.43 8.01
N ILE A 103 -2.49 1.72 6.88
CA ILE A 103 -2.70 2.27 5.54
C ILE A 103 -4.05 1.74 5.03
N THR A 104 -4.95 2.61 4.61
CA THR A 104 -6.27 2.21 4.11
C THR A 104 -6.15 1.50 2.76
N PRO A 105 -6.49 0.20 2.64
CA PRO A 105 -6.44 -0.46 1.33
C PRO A 105 -7.67 -0.12 0.48
N VAL A 106 -7.42 0.04 -0.81
CA VAL A 106 -8.45 0.23 -1.84
C VAL A 106 -8.08 -0.65 -3.03
N ILE A 107 -9.04 -1.34 -3.61
CA ILE A 107 -8.79 -2.25 -4.74
C ILE A 107 -9.15 -1.54 -6.04
N CYS A 108 -8.28 -1.62 -7.03
CA CYS A 108 -8.52 -1.12 -8.38
C CYS A 108 -8.40 -2.29 -9.37
N ILE A 109 -9.54 -2.76 -9.87
CA ILE A 109 -9.59 -3.82 -10.88
C ILE A 109 -9.45 -3.15 -12.24
N ASN A 110 -8.28 -3.29 -12.85
CA ASN A 110 -7.98 -2.68 -14.15
C ASN A 110 -8.16 -3.69 -15.29
N LYS A 111 -8.23 -3.22 -16.51
CA LYS A 111 -8.43 -3.99 -17.76
C LYS A 111 -9.84 -4.60 -17.85
N THR A 112 -10.84 -3.88 -17.34
CA THR A 112 -12.25 -4.34 -17.38
C THR A 112 -12.83 -4.34 -18.80
N ASP A 113 -12.14 -3.71 -19.73
CA ASP A 113 -12.43 -3.80 -21.18
C ASP A 113 -12.20 -5.20 -21.75
N ILE A 114 -11.33 -5.99 -21.12
CA ILE A 114 -11.02 -7.36 -21.55
C ILE A 114 -11.96 -8.37 -20.86
N LYS A 115 -12.19 -8.21 -19.56
CA LYS A 115 -12.99 -9.14 -18.76
C LYS A 115 -13.55 -8.43 -17.55
N LYS A 116 -14.80 -8.71 -17.21
CA LYS A 116 -15.39 -8.28 -15.93
C LYS A 116 -15.06 -9.29 -14.84
N ARG A 117 -14.88 -8.85 -13.61
CA ARG A 117 -14.51 -9.69 -12.46
C ARG A 117 -15.48 -9.49 -11.29
N GLU A 118 -16.76 -9.76 -11.59
CA GLU A 118 -17.82 -9.71 -10.58
C GLU A 118 -17.51 -10.65 -9.40
N ASP A 119 -16.79 -11.75 -9.66
CA ASP A 119 -16.30 -12.67 -8.64
C ASP A 119 -15.38 -11.99 -7.63
N ILE A 120 -14.43 -11.19 -8.10
CA ILE A 120 -13.49 -10.43 -7.25
C ILE A 120 -14.24 -9.30 -6.51
N GLU A 121 -15.12 -8.60 -7.23
CA GLU A 121 -15.94 -7.54 -6.64
C GLU A 121 -16.78 -8.09 -5.47
N GLU A 122 -17.43 -9.23 -5.65
CA GLU A 122 -18.23 -9.88 -4.61
C GLU A 122 -17.38 -10.25 -3.38
N ILE A 123 -16.24 -10.92 -3.58
CA ILE A 123 -15.33 -11.33 -2.51
C ILE A 123 -14.93 -10.13 -1.64
N TYR A 124 -14.48 -9.06 -2.28
CA TYR A 124 -13.88 -7.94 -1.54
C TYR A 124 -14.91 -6.91 -1.06
N SER A 125 -16.12 -6.88 -1.65
CA SER A 125 -17.25 -6.13 -1.09
C SER A 125 -17.70 -6.72 0.24
N LYS A 126 -17.82 -8.06 0.33
CA LYS A 126 -18.10 -8.76 1.60
C LYS A 126 -17.04 -8.46 2.65
N ALA A 127 -15.80 -8.29 2.22
CA ALA A 127 -14.68 -7.90 3.09
C ALA A 127 -14.67 -6.39 3.40
N LYS A 128 -15.66 -5.62 2.91
CA LYS A 128 -15.84 -4.17 3.16
C LYS A 128 -14.75 -3.28 2.56
N TYR A 129 -14.01 -3.76 1.57
CA TYR A 129 -13.04 -2.93 0.86
C TYR A 129 -13.71 -2.08 -0.20
N LYS A 130 -13.21 -0.87 -0.37
CA LYS A 130 -13.63 -0.02 -1.49
C LYS A 130 -13.00 -0.56 -2.78
N ILE A 131 -13.82 -0.64 -3.84
CA ILE A 131 -13.39 -1.22 -5.12
C ILE A 131 -13.69 -0.21 -6.24
N PHE A 132 -12.75 -0.10 -7.17
CA PHE A 132 -12.92 0.60 -8.44
C PHE A 132 -12.67 -0.40 -9.56
N SER A 133 -13.59 -0.48 -10.52
CA SER A 133 -13.45 -1.27 -11.74
C SER A 133 -13.21 -0.31 -12.90
N VAL A 134 -12.04 -0.39 -13.53
CA VAL A 134 -11.56 0.58 -14.50
C VAL A 134 -10.95 -0.09 -15.73
N SER A 135 -10.89 0.65 -16.82
CA SER A 135 -10.02 0.34 -17.96
C SER A 135 -9.10 1.54 -18.20
N ALA A 136 -7.81 1.39 -17.92
CA ALA A 136 -6.83 2.41 -18.28
C ALA A 136 -6.74 2.60 -19.79
N GLU A 137 -6.94 1.55 -20.57
CA GLU A 137 -6.88 1.58 -22.05
C GLU A 137 -8.02 2.42 -22.64
N ARG A 138 -9.24 2.26 -22.12
CA ARG A 138 -10.44 2.99 -22.59
C ARG A 138 -10.78 4.21 -21.75
N GLN A 139 -10.08 4.38 -20.65
CA GLN A 139 -10.33 5.40 -19.62
C GLN A 139 -11.73 5.28 -18.98
N ASP A 140 -12.35 4.10 -19.05
CA ASP A 140 -13.62 3.83 -18.39
C ASP A 140 -13.43 3.72 -16.88
N GLY A 141 -14.26 4.41 -16.08
CA GLY A 141 -14.21 4.38 -14.62
C GLY A 141 -13.04 5.17 -14.01
N THR A 142 -12.14 5.73 -14.80
CA THR A 142 -10.99 6.50 -14.31
C THR A 142 -11.42 7.80 -13.63
N ASP A 143 -12.54 8.41 -14.05
CA ASP A 143 -13.06 9.63 -13.44
C ASP A 143 -13.45 9.41 -11.97
N LEU A 144 -14.06 8.25 -11.67
CA LEU A 144 -14.42 7.89 -10.29
C LEU A 144 -13.18 7.68 -9.44
N LEU A 145 -12.15 7.05 -10.01
CA LEU A 145 -10.86 6.85 -9.36
C LEU A 145 -10.18 8.19 -9.09
N MET A 146 -10.15 9.07 -10.09
CA MET A 146 -9.60 10.44 -9.97
C MET A 146 -10.35 11.23 -8.88
N GLY A 147 -11.68 11.18 -8.89
CA GLY A 147 -12.52 11.82 -7.87
C GLY A 147 -12.17 11.35 -6.46
N TYR A 148 -11.88 10.09 -6.30
CA TYR A 148 -11.46 9.52 -5.01
C TYR A 148 -10.07 10.04 -4.58
N LEU A 149 -9.16 10.10 -5.48
CA LEU A 149 -7.81 10.62 -5.22
C LEU A 149 -7.85 12.12 -4.90
N UNK A 150 -8.64 12.68 -5.52
CA UNK A 150 -8.79 14.12 -5.34
C UNK A 150 -9.56 14.48 -4.09
N UNK A 151 -10.22 13.61 -3.46
CA UNK A 151 -11.03 13.86 -2.33
C UNK A 151 -10.31 14.10 -1.06
N UNK A 152 -9.11 13.87 -1.07
CA UNK A 152 -8.38 14.11 0.08
C UNK A 152 -6.94 14.56 -0.17
N UNK A 153 -6.39 15.29 0.10
CA UNK A 153 -5.04 15.53 0.07
C UNK A 153 -4.23 14.47 0.66
N LYS A 154 -4.44 13.33 0.25
CA LYS A 154 -3.82 12.09 0.78
C LYS A 154 -2.62 11.64 -0.05
N THR A 155 -1.74 10.86 0.58
CA THR A 155 -0.65 10.18 -0.13
C THR A 155 -1.12 8.77 -0.47
N THR A 156 -1.24 8.46 -1.77
CA THR A 156 -1.70 7.16 -2.26
C THR A 156 -0.56 6.38 -2.93
N ALA A 157 -0.23 5.22 -2.37
CA ALA A 157 0.76 4.30 -2.93
C ALA A 157 0.06 3.30 -3.87
N PHE A 158 0.56 3.19 -5.10
CA PHE A 158 0.05 2.22 -6.10
C PHE A 158 0.86 0.93 -6.00
N ALA A 159 0.19 -0.15 -5.66
CA ALA A 159 0.78 -1.47 -5.46
C ALA A 159 0.11 -2.50 -6.37
N GLY A 160 0.77 -3.64 -6.60
CA GLY A 160 0.24 -4.72 -7.44
C GLY A 160 1.34 -5.37 -8.29
N LEU A 161 1.01 -6.49 -8.90
CA LEU A 161 1.95 -7.26 -9.72
C LEU A 161 2.42 -6.49 -10.96
N SER A 162 3.53 -6.93 -11.53
CA SER A 162 3.98 -6.41 -12.83
C SER A 162 2.93 -6.73 -13.91
N GLY A 163 2.68 -5.79 -14.80
CA GLY A 163 1.75 -5.99 -15.93
C GLY A 163 0.27 -5.75 -15.61
N VAL A 164 -0.10 -5.38 -14.38
CA VAL A 164 -1.52 -5.08 -14.06
C VAL A 164 -1.99 -3.71 -14.57
N GLY A 165 -1.06 -2.87 -15.06
CA GLY A 165 -1.38 -1.55 -15.60
C GLY A 165 -1.21 -0.38 -14.63
N LYS A 166 -0.39 -0.53 -13.58
CA LYS A 166 -0.11 0.56 -12.61
C LYS A 166 0.42 1.81 -13.32
N SER A 167 1.44 1.64 -14.18
CA SER A 167 2.07 2.78 -14.88
C SER A 167 1.10 3.49 -15.81
N SER A 168 0.21 2.74 -16.49
CA SER A 168 -0.83 3.32 -17.34
C SER A 168 -1.81 4.16 -16.52
N LEU A 169 -2.27 3.64 -15.37
CA LEU A 169 -3.16 4.38 -14.46
C LEU A 169 -2.46 5.63 -13.91
N LEU A 170 -1.21 5.48 -13.46
CA LEU A 170 -0.44 6.60 -12.93
C LEU A 170 -0.21 7.68 -14.01
N SER A 171 0.07 7.27 -15.26
CA SER A 171 0.21 8.22 -16.38
C SER A 171 -1.08 9.04 -16.60
N ILE A 172 -2.25 8.39 -16.55
CA ILE A 172 -3.53 9.09 -16.65
C ILE A 172 -3.71 10.05 -15.46
N ILE A 173 -3.46 9.58 -14.25
CA ILE A 173 -3.67 10.34 -13.01
C ILE A 173 -2.75 11.57 -12.93
N THR A 174 -1.54 11.48 -13.49
CA THR A 174 -0.55 12.56 -13.44
C THR A 174 -0.46 13.34 -14.75
N ASN A 175 -1.44 13.20 -15.64
CA ASN A 175 -1.46 13.88 -16.96
C ASN A 175 -0.15 13.68 -17.75
N GLY A 176 0.44 12.49 -17.65
CA GLY A 176 1.67 12.13 -18.38
C GLY A 176 2.99 12.60 -17.73
N GLU A 177 2.96 13.29 -16.60
CA GLU A 177 4.20 13.75 -15.93
C GLU A 177 5.17 12.60 -15.60
N LEU A 178 4.62 11.42 -15.32
CA LEU A 178 5.41 10.22 -15.06
C LEU A 178 6.19 9.70 -16.27
N GLU A 179 5.78 10.01 -17.49
CA GLU A 179 6.46 9.55 -18.72
C GLU A 179 7.72 10.36 -19.02
N THR A 180 7.75 11.61 -18.61
CA THR A 180 8.86 12.52 -18.93
C THR A 180 10.06 12.40 -17.98
N GLY A 181 9.87 11.77 -16.82
CA GLY A 181 10.91 11.67 -15.81
C GLY A 181 11.20 10.27 -15.30
N SER A 182 12.03 9.51 -15.96
CA SER A 182 12.77 8.35 -15.42
C SER A 182 12.26 6.91 -15.64
N ILE A 183 11.00 6.66 -16.05
CA ILE A 183 10.54 5.27 -16.23
C ILE A 183 10.90 4.71 -17.62
N SER A 184 10.89 5.55 -18.67
CA SER A 184 11.05 5.07 -20.04
C SER A 184 12.50 4.73 -20.45
N GLU A 185 13.50 5.35 -19.83
CA GLU A 185 14.89 5.14 -20.25
C GLU A 185 15.58 3.92 -19.62
N LYS A 186 15.02 3.34 -18.56
CA LYS A 186 15.70 2.30 -17.76
C LYS A 186 15.22 0.86 -17.97
N ILE A 187 14.13 0.67 -18.74
CA ILE A 187 13.64 -0.68 -19.04
C ILE A 187 14.54 -1.39 -20.09
N SER A 188 15.33 -0.63 -20.86
CA SER A 188 16.09 -1.18 -22.00
C SER A 188 17.52 -1.62 -21.70
N ARG A 189 18.05 -1.43 -20.50
CA ARG A 189 19.44 -1.85 -20.20
C ARG A 189 19.52 -2.60 -18.87
N GLY A 190 19.70 -3.92 -18.98
CA GLY A 190 19.80 -4.85 -17.86
C GLY A 190 20.96 -4.61 -16.90
N LYS A 191 20.79 -3.69 -15.98
CA LYS A 191 21.62 -3.59 -14.77
C LYS A 191 20.69 -3.39 -13.58
N HIS A 192 20.93 -4.11 -12.50
CA HIS A 192 20.25 -3.96 -11.23
C HIS A 192 20.37 -2.51 -10.72
N THR A 193 19.49 -1.63 -11.21
CA THR A 193 19.39 -0.26 -10.69
C THR A 193 18.32 -0.24 -9.62
N THR A 194 18.67 0.22 -8.45
CA THR A 194 17.75 0.51 -7.35
C THR A 194 16.62 1.39 -7.91
N ARG A 195 15.41 0.87 -7.97
CA ARG A 195 14.26 1.64 -8.43
C ARG A 195 14.04 2.78 -7.45
N HIS A 196 14.20 4.00 -7.93
CA HIS A 196 13.96 5.19 -7.12
C HIS A 196 12.45 5.38 -6.97
N VAL A 197 12.01 5.49 -5.73
CA VAL A 197 10.64 5.89 -5.41
C VAL A 197 10.60 7.42 -5.44
N GLU A 198 9.53 7.97 -5.97
CA GLU A 198 9.31 9.40 -6.03
C GLU A 198 7.82 9.69 -5.81
N LEU A 199 7.52 10.75 -5.07
CA LEU A 199 6.16 11.27 -4.91
C LEU A 199 5.83 12.22 -6.06
N PHE A 200 4.68 12.04 -6.66
CA PHE A 200 4.14 12.95 -7.68
C PHE A 200 2.96 13.68 -7.05
N GLU A 201 2.99 14.99 -7.13
CA GLU A 201 1.91 15.82 -6.61
C GLU A 201 0.76 15.87 -7.62
N LEU A 202 -0.46 15.78 -7.12
CA LEU A 202 -1.66 15.93 -7.94
C LEU A 202 -2.12 17.39 -7.96
N GLU A 203 -2.66 17.84 -9.09
CA GLU A 203 -3.20 19.20 -9.22
C GLU A 203 -4.26 19.51 -8.15
N SER A 204 -4.99 18.50 -7.73
CA SER A 204 -6.03 18.61 -6.69
C SER A 204 -5.46 18.64 -5.26
N GLY A 205 -4.15 18.56 -5.12
CA GLY A 205 -3.45 18.35 -3.84
C GLY A 205 -3.34 16.87 -3.48
N GLY A 206 -2.41 16.52 -2.65
CA GLY A 206 -2.08 15.14 -2.32
C GLY A 206 -0.99 14.59 -3.24
N PHE A 207 -0.63 13.33 -3.03
CA PHE A 207 0.50 12.72 -3.71
C PHE A 207 0.19 11.31 -4.16
N VAL A 208 0.76 10.90 -5.28
CA VAL A 208 0.78 9.50 -5.71
C VAL A 208 2.20 9.00 -5.87
N LEU A 209 2.40 7.69 -5.70
CA LEU A 209 3.70 7.05 -5.90
C LEU A 209 3.52 5.61 -6.37
N ASP A 210 4.47 5.12 -7.15
CA ASP A 210 4.56 3.69 -7.48
C ASP A 210 5.40 2.99 -6.40
N THR A 211 4.93 1.84 -5.93
CA THR A 211 5.67 1.02 -4.97
C THR A 211 6.11 -0.29 -5.63
N PRO A 212 7.17 -0.26 -6.43
CA PRO A 212 7.68 -1.49 -7.04
C PRO A 212 8.13 -2.47 -5.96
N GLY A 213 7.75 -3.75 -6.11
CA GLY A 213 8.15 -4.81 -5.19
C GLY A 213 7.31 -4.97 -3.92
N PHE A 214 6.23 -4.22 -3.76
CA PHE A 214 5.33 -4.37 -2.59
C PHE A 214 4.72 -5.77 -2.50
N SER A 215 4.63 -6.49 -3.60
CA SER A 215 4.10 -7.86 -3.64
C SER A 215 4.94 -8.92 -2.91
N SER A 216 6.19 -8.61 -2.58
CA SER A 216 7.11 -9.55 -1.92
C SER A 216 7.06 -9.52 -0.39
N LEU A 217 6.15 -8.76 0.20
CA LEU A 217 6.09 -8.58 1.65
C LEU A 217 5.58 -9.85 2.36
N GLU A 218 6.34 -10.26 3.37
CA GLU A 218 5.90 -11.30 4.29
C GLU A 218 5.17 -10.66 5.47
N ILE A 219 4.11 -11.32 5.93
CA ILE A 219 3.41 -10.91 7.13
C ILE A 219 4.22 -11.44 8.32
N GLU A 220 4.94 -10.53 8.95
CA GLU A 220 5.78 -10.81 10.11
C GLU A 220 5.38 -9.80 11.20
N ASN A 221 5.94 -9.83 12.34
CA ASN A 221 5.78 -8.82 13.39
C ASN A 221 4.36 -8.67 13.98
N ILE A 222 3.47 -9.63 13.70
CA ILE A 222 2.17 -9.72 14.40
C ILE A 222 2.04 -11.11 15.04
N LYS A 223 1.21 -11.20 16.06
CA LYS A 223 0.90 -12.49 16.67
C LYS A 223 -0.20 -13.17 15.86
N ALA A 224 -0.13 -14.50 15.73
CA ALA A 224 -1.19 -15.25 15.05
C ALA A 224 -2.56 -14.92 15.66
N ASP A 225 -2.62 -14.83 16.99
CA ASP A 225 -3.87 -14.59 17.73
C ASP A 225 -4.46 -13.18 17.51
N ASP A 226 -3.69 -12.26 16.94
CA ASP A 226 -4.13 -10.89 16.60
C ASP A 226 -4.50 -10.75 15.12
N LEU A 227 -4.26 -11.76 14.30
CA LEU A 227 -4.42 -11.70 12.83
C LEU A 227 -5.85 -11.29 12.40
N TRP A 228 -6.88 -11.79 13.10
CA TRP A 228 -8.29 -11.51 12.77
C TRP A 228 -8.60 -10.00 12.73
N GLN A 229 -7.87 -9.19 13.48
CA GLN A 229 -8.07 -7.74 13.55
C GLN A 229 -7.78 -7.04 12.21
N TYR A 230 -6.96 -7.68 11.37
CA TYR A 230 -6.56 -7.15 10.05
C TYR A 230 -7.42 -7.70 8.90
N PHE A 231 -8.52 -8.37 9.24
CA PHE A 231 -9.56 -8.78 8.31
C PHE A 231 -10.82 -7.98 8.64
N PRO A 232 -11.15 -6.92 7.88
CA PRO A 232 -12.28 -6.03 8.26
C PRO A 232 -13.60 -6.76 8.43
N GLU A 233 -13.82 -7.83 7.67
CA GLU A 233 -15.01 -8.67 7.78
C GLU A 233 -15.04 -9.50 9.08
N MET A 234 -13.89 -9.64 9.75
CA MET A 234 -13.77 -10.35 11.02
C MET A 234 -13.69 -9.39 12.23
N ALA A 235 -13.44 -8.11 11.99
CA ALA A 235 -13.16 -7.14 13.08
C ALA A 235 -14.31 -7.01 14.09
N ASP A 236 -15.56 -7.26 13.68
CA ASP A 236 -16.73 -7.22 14.55
C ASP A 236 -16.94 -8.52 15.36
N SER A 237 -16.06 -9.51 15.23
CA SER A 237 -16.18 -10.81 15.89
C SER A 237 -15.76 -10.81 17.37
N GLN A 238 -15.09 -9.76 17.82
CA GLN A 238 -14.61 -9.69 19.21
C GLN A 238 -15.77 -9.94 20.21
N ASN A 239 -15.59 -10.92 21.07
CA ASN A 239 -16.56 -11.33 22.09
C ASN A 239 -17.87 -11.96 21.56
N LYS A 240 -17.99 -12.23 20.25
CA LYS A 240 -19.18 -12.90 19.69
C LYS A 240 -19.03 -14.43 19.64
N CYS A 241 -17.81 -14.93 19.65
CA CYS A 241 -17.56 -16.36 19.73
C CYS A 241 -17.81 -16.89 21.14
N ARG A 242 -18.19 -18.13 21.26
CA ARG A 242 -18.41 -18.82 22.55
C ARG A 242 -17.14 -18.80 23.42
N PHE A 243 -15.97 -18.92 22.82
CA PHE A 243 -14.70 -19.01 23.56
C PHE A 243 -13.91 -17.70 23.45
N ARG A 244 -13.45 -17.21 24.61
CA ARG A 244 -12.52 -16.08 24.65
C ARG A 244 -11.19 -16.48 23.99
N GLY A 245 -10.66 -15.62 23.13
CA GLY A 245 -9.42 -15.91 22.41
C GLY A 245 -9.58 -16.96 21.31
N CYS A 246 -10.79 -17.08 20.76
CA CYS A 246 -11.08 -17.97 19.64
C CYS A 246 -10.13 -17.69 18.48
N SER A 247 -9.48 -18.73 17.96
CA SER A 247 -8.59 -18.60 16.79
C SER A 247 -9.37 -18.61 15.47
N HIS A 248 -10.67 -18.91 15.53
CA HIS A 248 -11.58 -19.05 14.38
C HIS A 248 -11.20 -20.20 13.42
N ILE A 249 -10.36 -21.15 13.89
CA ILE A 249 -9.88 -22.29 13.08
C ILE A 249 -10.60 -23.58 13.49
N ASN A 250 -10.40 -24.02 14.73
CA ASN A 250 -10.88 -25.34 15.17
C ASN A 250 -12.04 -25.27 16.18
N GLU A 251 -12.25 -24.12 16.78
CA GLU A 251 -13.24 -23.98 17.85
C GLU A 251 -14.66 -24.20 17.34
N PRO A 252 -15.49 -24.95 18.09
CA PRO A 252 -16.91 -25.06 17.78
C PRO A 252 -17.64 -23.75 18.16
N ASP A 253 -18.83 -23.57 17.63
CA ASP A 253 -19.66 -22.38 17.91
C ASP A 253 -18.90 -21.07 17.68
N CYS A 254 -18.21 -21.00 16.54
CA CYS A 254 -17.40 -19.85 16.14
C CYS A 254 -18.21 -18.91 15.24
N TYR A 255 -18.37 -17.66 15.66
CA TYR A 255 -19.09 -16.62 14.93
C TYR A 255 -18.57 -16.43 13.48
N ILE A 256 -17.27 -16.54 13.28
CA ILE A 256 -16.69 -16.39 11.93
C ILE A 256 -17.07 -17.57 11.03
N LYS A 257 -17.14 -18.78 11.58
CA LYS A 257 -17.59 -19.96 10.81
C LYS A 257 -19.08 -19.83 10.44
N GLU A 258 -19.88 -19.29 11.35
CA GLU A 258 -21.29 -18.97 11.06
C GLU A 258 -21.41 -17.96 9.92
N LYS A 259 -20.61 -16.87 9.95
CA LYS A 259 -20.56 -15.89 8.84
C LYS A 259 -20.18 -16.55 7.51
N LEU A 260 -19.24 -17.49 7.56
CA LEU A 260 -18.82 -18.24 6.36
C LEU A 260 -19.98 -19.10 5.81
N GLU A 261 -20.65 -19.85 6.68
CA GLU A 261 -21.81 -20.69 6.32
C GLU A 261 -22.96 -19.86 5.76
N ASN A 262 -23.18 -18.67 6.28
CA ASN A 262 -24.22 -17.73 5.83
C ASN A 262 -23.82 -16.94 4.57
N GLY A 263 -22.60 -17.13 4.06
CA GLY A 263 -22.11 -16.41 2.87
C GLY A 263 -21.74 -14.96 3.11
N GLU A 264 -21.65 -14.51 4.37
CA GLU A 264 -21.24 -13.14 4.75
C GLU A 264 -19.74 -12.93 4.67
N MET A 265 -18.98 -14.01 4.59
CA MET A 265 -17.53 -14.01 4.37
C MET A 265 -17.22 -14.95 3.20
N ALA A 266 -16.35 -14.54 2.31
CA ALA A 266 -15.95 -15.38 1.18
C ALA A 266 -15.00 -16.50 1.64
N GLN A 267 -15.21 -17.71 1.10
CA GLN A 267 -14.39 -18.90 1.42
C GLN A 267 -12.89 -18.61 1.17
N SER A 268 -12.56 -17.97 0.05
CA SER A 268 -11.16 -17.66 -0.29
C SER A 268 -10.48 -16.77 0.77
N ARG A 269 -11.23 -15.84 1.36
CA ARG A 269 -10.74 -14.96 2.43
C ARG A 269 -10.45 -15.75 3.71
N TYR A 270 -11.37 -16.68 4.05
CA TYR A 270 -11.19 -17.57 5.21
C TYR A 270 -10.00 -18.52 4.99
N ASP A 271 -9.84 -19.02 3.77
CA ASP A 271 -8.69 -19.88 3.41
C ASP A 271 -7.37 -19.10 3.56
N SER A 272 -7.35 -17.85 3.11
CA SER A 272 -6.18 -16.97 3.27
C SER A 272 -5.89 -16.70 4.76
N TYR A 273 -6.92 -16.43 5.56
CA TYR A 273 -6.79 -16.26 7.01
C TYR A 273 -6.14 -17.49 7.64
N THR A 274 -6.68 -18.66 7.37
CA THR A 274 -6.21 -19.94 7.92
C THR A 274 -4.76 -20.21 7.55
N GLN A 275 -4.41 -19.96 6.30
CA GLN A 275 -3.06 -20.17 5.77
C GLN A 275 -2.04 -19.23 6.45
N ILE A 276 -2.38 -17.95 6.58
CA ILE A 276 -1.52 -16.94 7.22
C ILE A 276 -1.39 -17.25 8.73
N TYR A 277 -2.49 -17.58 9.41
CA TYR A 277 -2.51 -17.93 10.83
C TYR A 277 -1.56 -19.09 11.12
N ASN A 278 -1.68 -20.19 10.36
CA ASN A 278 -0.84 -21.37 10.53
C ASN A 278 0.65 -21.06 10.30
N LYS A 279 0.95 -20.23 9.30
CA LYS A 279 2.33 -19.78 9.04
C LYS A 279 2.90 -19.00 10.23
N LEU A 280 2.13 -18.04 10.76
CA LEU A 280 2.57 -17.22 11.91
C LEU A 280 2.78 -18.09 13.17
N LYS A 281 1.93 -19.08 13.37
CA LYS A 281 2.03 -19.99 14.52
C LYS A 281 3.29 -20.87 14.44
N SER A 282 3.60 -21.42 13.27
CA SER A 282 4.79 -22.26 13.06
C SER A 282 6.10 -21.48 13.29
N VAL A 283 6.19 -20.24 12.89
CA VAL A 283 7.38 -19.39 13.10
C VAL A 283 7.65 -19.15 14.59
N LYS A 284 6.60 -19.01 15.41
CA LYS A 284 6.74 -18.82 16.86
C LYS A 284 7.30 -20.06 17.56
N GLU A 285 6.93 -21.23 17.10
CA GLU A 285 7.41 -22.49 17.70
C GLU A 285 8.92 -22.70 17.45
N TRP A 286 9.41 -22.29 16.29
CA TRP A 286 10.83 -22.35 15.94
C TRP A 286 11.71 -21.39 16.77
N LYS A 287 11.19 -20.20 17.09
CA LYS A 287 11.94 -19.20 17.90
C LYS A 287 11.97 -19.53 19.40
N LYS A 288 11.20 -20.53 19.85
CA LYS A 288 11.20 -20.99 21.26
C LYS A 288 12.12 -22.20 21.50
N LYS A 289 12.67 -22.81 20.46
CA LYS A 289 13.68 -23.86 20.51
C LYS A 289 15.09 -23.27 20.36
#